data_4d5a0b5aca79344bed2d625611493d35
#
_entry.id   4d5a0b5aca79344bed2d625611493d35
#
_cell.length_a   1.000
_cell.length_b   1.000
_cell.length_c   1.000
_cell.angle_alpha   90.00
_cell.angle_beta   90.00
_cell.angle_gamma   90.00
#
_symmetry.space_group_name_H-M   'P 1'
#
loop_
_entity.id
_entity.type
_entity.pdbx_description
1 polymer ?
#
loop_
_entity_poly.entity_id
_entity_poly.type
_entity_poly.pdbx_seq_one_letter_code
_entity_poly.pdbx_strand_id
1 'polypeptide(L)'
;FSHWGSPLIAHTIMSWQFTDGQRLAISIETRKVKGQQYSAVEGFFRQYPIYYVAADERDLIGLRTNFRGENVWLYRLTAPPENARLLLLDYVKSMNELVEKPEWYNAFSDNCTTSIQRHVRHLQPDGPRFGWRLLVNGYLDQALYERGSTDTSLPFEKLRELSNIDARAKAAGQGSDFSERIREGLPDPRAASRREDATQ
;
A
#
# COMPACT_ATOMS: atom_id res chain seq x y z
N PHE A 1 -2.49 2.66 -3.37
CA PHE A 1 -3.77 1.95 -3.62
C PHE A 1 -3.95 1.77 -5.10
N SER A 2 -4.25 0.56 -5.54
CA SER A 2 -4.54 0.20 -6.93
C SER A 2 -6.00 -0.22 -7.05
N HIS A 3 -6.77 0.51 -7.85
CA HIS A 3 -8.20 0.21 -8.07
C HIS A 3 -8.39 -0.51 -9.39
N TRP A 4 -9.22 -1.56 -9.38
CA TRP A 4 -9.56 -2.35 -10.58
C TRP A 4 -11.02 -2.83 -10.53
N GLY A 5 -11.68 -2.81 -11.65
CA GLY A 5 -13.07 -3.30 -11.81
C GLY A 5 -14.13 -2.43 -11.15
N SER A 6 -13.98 -2.06 -9.89
CA SER A 6 -14.90 -1.21 -9.14
C SER A 6 -14.14 -0.19 -8.29
N PRO A 7 -14.62 1.05 -8.15
CA PRO A 7 -14.02 2.04 -7.24
C PRO A 7 -14.11 1.62 -5.75
N LEU A 8 -14.95 0.65 -5.44
CA LEU A 8 -15.12 0.12 -4.08
C LEU A 8 -14.05 -0.91 -3.70
N ILE A 9 -13.28 -1.40 -4.68
CA ILE A 9 -12.27 -2.44 -4.48
C ILE A 9 -10.90 -1.85 -4.80
N ALA A 10 -10.04 -1.81 -3.81
CA ALA A 10 -8.66 -1.40 -3.98
C ALA A 10 -7.70 -2.46 -3.44
N HIS A 11 -6.59 -2.64 -4.12
CA HIS A 11 -5.46 -3.41 -3.62
C HIS A 11 -4.46 -2.47 -2.97
N THR A 12 -3.99 -2.83 -1.78
CA THR A 12 -3.06 -2.01 -1.02
C THR A 12 -1.65 -2.60 -1.11
N ILE A 13 -0.71 -1.77 -1.52
CA ILE A 13 0.73 -2.06 -1.55
C ILE A 13 1.41 -1.12 -0.56
N MET A 14 2.27 -1.65 0.29
CA MET A 14 3.12 -0.85 1.17
C MET A 14 4.48 -0.66 0.52
N SER A 15 5.03 0.55 0.65
CA SER A 15 6.37 0.85 0.15
C SER A 15 7.20 1.57 1.22
N TRP A 16 8.47 1.19 1.30
CA TRP A 16 9.48 1.76 2.19
C TRP A 16 10.60 2.39 1.38
N GLN A 17 11.05 3.55 1.83
CA GLN A 17 12.26 4.17 1.34
C GLN A 17 13.33 4.07 2.42
N PHE A 18 14.49 3.55 2.05
CA PHE A 18 15.66 3.43 2.92
C PHE A 18 16.51 4.70 2.89
N THR A 19 17.43 4.80 3.84
CA THR A 19 18.32 5.97 3.99
C THR A 19 19.31 6.12 2.84
N ASP A 20 19.63 5.04 2.15
CA ASP A 20 20.47 5.01 0.93
C ASP A 20 19.71 5.35 -0.36
N GLY A 21 18.41 5.66 -0.24
CA GLY A 21 17.54 6.00 -1.36
C GLY A 21 16.86 4.80 -2.03
N GLN A 22 17.27 3.57 -1.72
CA GLN A 22 16.59 2.37 -2.24
C GLN A 22 15.15 2.30 -1.77
N ARG A 23 14.32 1.58 -2.54
CA ARG A 23 12.90 1.39 -2.21
C ARG A 23 12.50 -0.06 -2.35
N LEU A 24 11.64 -0.48 -1.42
CA LEU A 24 11.08 -1.82 -1.40
C LEU A 24 9.56 -1.69 -1.33
N ALA A 25 8.87 -2.31 -2.26
CA ALA A 25 7.42 -2.47 -2.21
C ALA A 25 7.05 -3.90 -1.80
N ILE A 26 6.06 -4.04 -0.93
CA ILE A 26 5.52 -5.34 -0.52
C ILE A 26 4.01 -5.35 -0.75
N SER A 27 3.57 -6.39 -1.44
CA SER A 27 2.17 -6.67 -1.73
C SER A 27 1.77 -8.00 -1.11
N ILE A 28 0.57 -8.05 -0.52
CA ILE A 28 -0.03 -9.28 0.02
C ILE A 28 -1.02 -9.80 -1.01
N GLU A 29 -0.72 -10.94 -1.60
CA GLU A 29 -1.40 -11.49 -2.77
C GLU A 29 -2.08 -12.83 -2.47
N THR A 30 -3.00 -13.22 -3.34
CA THR A 30 -3.59 -14.56 -3.38
C THR A 30 -2.82 -15.44 -4.34
N ARG A 31 -2.34 -16.59 -3.87
CA ARG A 31 -1.66 -17.57 -4.73
C ARG A 31 -2.70 -18.36 -5.54
N LYS A 32 -2.61 -18.24 -6.85
CA LYS A 32 -3.49 -18.94 -7.80
C LYS A 32 -2.74 -20.01 -8.55
N VAL A 33 -3.47 -21.03 -9.02
CA VAL A 33 -2.96 -21.99 -9.99
C VAL A 33 -2.97 -21.35 -11.38
N LYS A 34 -2.04 -21.73 -12.26
CA LYS A 34 -1.98 -21.23 -13.64
C LYS A 34 -3.33 -21.46 -14.33
N GLY A 35 -3.93 -20.40 -14.87
CA GLY A 35 -5.25 -20.41 -15.52
C GLY A 35 -6.44 -20.19 -14.59
N GLN A 36 -6.25 -20.18 -13.27
CA GLN A 36 -7.32 -19.87 -12.31
C GLN A 36 -7.59 -18.36 -12.28
N GLN A 37 -8.83 -17.96 -12.50
CA GLN A 37 -9.27 -16.58 -12.33
C GLN A 37 -9.69 -16.33 -10.88
N TYR A 38 -9.54 -15.09 -10.41
CA TYR A 38 -10.05 -14.71 -9.10
C TYR A 38 -11.58 -14.74 -9.11
N SER A 39 -12.17 -15.49 -8.19
CA SER A 39 -13.58 -15.45 -7.87
C SER A 39 -13.78 -14.88 -6.48
N ALA A 40 -14.56 -13.81 -6.36
CA ALA A 40 -14.88 -13.22 -5.06
C ALA A 40 -15.58 -14.25 -4.16
N VAL A 41 -16.45 -15.10 -4.72
CA VAL A 41 -17.16 -16.17 -4.00
C VAL A 41 -16.17 -17.17 -3.43
N GLU A 42 -15.21 -17.65 -4.24
CA GLU A 42 -14.16 -18.57 -3.78
C GLU A 42 -13.23 -17.91 -2.75
N GLY A 43 -13.00 -16.60 -2.85
CA GLY A 43 -12.24 -15.84 -1.86
C GLY A 43 -12.87 -15.85 -0.45
N PHE A 44 -14.19 -15.97 -0.33
CA PHE A 44 -14.87 -16.13 0.95
C PHE A 44 -14.67 -17.51 1.58
N PHE A 45 -14.37 -18.53 0.79
CA PHE A 45 -14.24 -19.92 1.24
C PHE A 45 -12.80 -20.35 1.53
N ARG A 46 -11.85 -19.41 1.71
CA ARG A 46 -10.44 -19.71 2.02
C ARG A 46 -9.77 -20.64 1.00
N GLN A 47 -10.06 -20.48 -0.28
CA GLN A 47 -9.52 -21.34 -1.33
C GLN A 47 -8.16 -20.90 -1.88
N TYR A 48 -7.71 -19.70 -1.52
CA TYR A 48 -6.44 -19.15 -1.98
C TYR A 48 -5.46 -19.02 -0.81
N PRO A 49 -4.29 -19.64 -0.86
CA PRO A 49 -3.23 -19.32 0.09
C PRO A 49 -2.77 -17.86 -0.07
N ILE A 50 -2.38 -17.24 1.04
CA ILE A 50 -1.73 -15.93 1.05
C ILE A 50 -0.25 -16.10 0.71
N TYR A 51 0.32 -15.14 -0.03
CA TYR A 51 1.76 -14.96 -0.14
C TYR A 51 2.12 -13.49 -0.23
N TYR A 52 3.34 -13.16 0.16
CA TYR A 52 3.89 -11.81 0.04
C TYR A 52 4.79 -11.74 -1.17
N VAL A 53 4.69 -10.64 -1.92
CA VAL A 53 5.62 -10.29 -2.99
C VAL A 53 6.40 -9.07 -2.53
N ALA A 54 7.71 -9.25 -2.34
CA ALA A 54 8.66 -8.17 -2.05
C ALA A 54 9.48 -7.89 -3.31
N ALA A 55 9.42 -6.68 -3.84
CA ALA A 55 10.10 -6.31 -5.08
C ALA A 55 10.37 -4.80 -5.15
N ASP A 56 11.10 -4.37 -6.16
CA ASP A 56 11.24 -2.97 -6.53
C ASP A 56 9.85 -2.38 -6.88
N GLU A 57 9.67 -1.09 -6.61
CA GLU A 57 8.43 -0.40 -6.94
C GLU A 57 8.11 -0.44 -8.44
N ARG A 58 9.13 -0.36 -9.29
CA ARG A 58 9.00 -0.47 -10.74
C ARG A 58 8.35 -1.79 -11.13
N ASP A 59 8.72 -2.89 -10.45
CA ASP A 59 8.17 -4.21 -10.75
C ASP A 59 6.75 -4.36 -10.18
N LEU A 60 6.50 -3.95 -8.94
CA LEU A 60 5.19 -4.11 -8.31
C LEU A 60 4.18 -3.04 -8.74
N ILE A 61 4.54 -1.77 -8.67
CA ILE A 61 3.64 -0.67 -9.02
C ILE A 61 3.52 -0.57 -10.56
N GLY A 62 4.64 -0.72 -11.27
CA GLY A 62 4.65 -0.72 -12.73
C GLY A 62 3.82 -1.85 -13.35
N LEU A 63 3.76 -3.02 -12.69
CA LEU A 63 2.83 -4.09 -13.09
C LEU A 63 1.37 -3.61 -13.06
N ARG A 64 0.99 -2.84 -12.03
CA ARG A 64 -0.37 -2.34 -11.87
C ARG A 64 -0.69 -1.25 -12.88
N THR A 65 0.17 -0.23 -12.98
CA THR A 65 -0.04 0.94 -13.86
C THR A 65 0.18 0.63 -15.33
N ASN A 66 1.37 0.10 -15.68
CA ASN A 66 1.83 0.02 -17.06
C ASN A 66 1.36 -1.24 -17.78
N PHE A 67 1.23 -2.37 -17.07
CA PHE A 67 0.82 -3.64 -17.69
C PHE A 67 -0.66 -3.92 -17.54
N ARG A 68 -1.24 -3.71 -16.33
CA ARG A 68 -2.65 -4.02 -16.06
C ARG A 68 -3.58 -2.85 -16.34
N GLY A 69 -3.04 -1.62 -16.45
CA GLY A 69 -3.85 -0.42 -16.65
C GLY A 69 -4.77 -0.09 -15.49
N GLU A 70 -4.40 -0.52 -14.28
CA GLU A 70 -5.13 -0.19 -13.05
C GLU A 70 -4.90 1.28 -12.70
N ASN A 71 -5.86 1.91 -12.04
CA ASN A 71 -5.69 3.27 -11.54
C ASN A 71 -4.99 3.21 -10.18
N VAL A 72 -3.87 3.92 -10.03
CA VAL A 72 -3.01 3.84 -8.84
C VAL A 72 -2.83 5.21 -8.19
N TRP A 73 -3.05 5.24 -6.88
CA TRP A 73 -2.78 6.39 -6.02
C TRP A 73 -1.66 6.07 -5.05
N LEU A 74 -0.67 6.96 -4.98
CA LEU A 74 0.48 6.86 -4.09
C LEU A 74 0.42 7.96 -3.04
N TYR A 75 0.29 7.59 -1.77
CA TYR A 75 0.25 8.52 -0.64
C TYR A 75 1.51 8.40 0.20
N ARG A 76 2.08 9.54 0.59
CA ARG A 76 3.11 9.59 1.63
C ARG A 76 2.45 9.60 3.00
N LEU A 77 2.94 8.73 3.89
CA LEU A 77 2.43 8.62 5.25
C LEU A 77 3.21 9.50 6.21
N THR A 78 2.52 10.00 7.24
CA THR A 78 3.10 10.81 8.34
C THR A 78 3.87 9.95 9.36
N ALA A 79 3.74 8.63 9.30
CA ALA A 79 4.35 7.70 10.27
C ALA A 79 5.84 7.97 10.47
N PRO A 80 6.34 8.03 11.73
CA PRO A 80 7.76 8.16 12.03
C PRO A 80 8.60 7.05 11.39
N PRO A 81 9.87 7.32 11.02
CA PRO A 81 10.75 6.31 10.43
C PRO A 81 10.89 5.04 11.27
N GLU A 82 10.92 5.18 12.61
CA GLU A 82 10.99 4.04 13.51
C GLU A 82 9.76 3.12 13.40
N ASN A 83 8.56 3.69 13.31
CA ASN A 83 7.35 2.91 13.10
C ASN A 83 7.35 2.21 11.74
N ALA A 84 7.88 2.88 10.71
CA ALA A 84 8.04 2.27 9.38
C ALA A 84 9.03 1.09 9.42
N ARG A 85 10.14 1.22 10.18
CA ARG A 85 11.12 0.16 10.40
C ARG A 85 10.50 -1.04 11.13
N LEU A 86 9.80 -0.79 12.22
CA LEU A 86 9.13 -1.84 13.00
C LEU A 86 8.08 -2.56 12.15
N LEU A 87 7.30 -1.81 11.35
CA LEU A 87 6.32 -2.39 10.45
C LEU A 87 6.98 -3.30 9.41
N LEU A 88 8.10 -2.89 8.82
CA LEU A 88 8.84 -3.73 7.88
C LEU A 88 9.32 -5.03 8.53
N LEU A 89 9.85 -4.94 9.76
CA LEU A 89 10.31 -6.13 10.50
C LEU A 89 9.16 -7.11 10.78
N ASP A 90 7.97 -6.59 11.13
CA ASP A 90 6.78 -7.42 11.36
C ASP A 90 6.32 -8.10 10.06
N TYR A 91 6.39 -7.40 8.91
CA TYR A 91 6.15 -8.00 7.59
C TYR A 91 7.12 -9.14 7.29
N VAL A 92 8.42 -8.91 7.48
CA VAL A 92 9.46 -9.93 7.26
C VAL A 92 9.26 -11.14 8.17
N LYS A 93 8.90 -10.91 9.44
CA LYS A 93 8.56 -11.98 10.37
C LYS A 93 7.39 -12.82 9.85
N SER A 94 6.29 -12.19 9.44
CA SER A 94 5.13 -12.91 8.91
C SER A 94 5.43 -13.63 7.60
N MET A 95 6.29 -13.07 6.74
CA MET A 95 6.75 -13.76 5.53
C MET A 95 7.48 -15.07 5.89
N ASN A 96 8.33 -15.06 6.92
CA ASN A 96 9.05 -16.26 7.37
C ASN A 96 8.09 -17.26 8.03
N GLU A 97 7.12 -16.79 8.82
CA GLU A 97 6.13 -17.65 9.46
C GLU A 97 5.24 -18.40 8.45
N LEU A 98 4.95 -17.79 7.28
CA LEU A 98 4.19 -18.45 6.21
C LEU A 98 4.90 -19.68 5.61
N VAL A 99 6.22 -19.78 5.72
CA VAL A 99 6.98 -20.96 5.29
C VAL A 99 6.64 -22.17 6.14
N GLU A 100 6.51 -21.93 7.46
CA GLU A 100 6.21 -22.97 8.43
C GLU A 100 4.69 -23.25 8.56
N LYS A 101 3.90 -22.17 8.45
CA LYS A 101 2.45 -22.22 8.66
C LYS A 101 1.73 -21.41 7.57
N PRO A 102 1.34 -22.07 6.47
CA PRO A 102 0.56 -21.42 5.42
C PRO A 102 -0.77 -20.84 5.92
N GLU A 103 -1.07 -19.60 5.52
CA GLU A 103 -2.33 -18.93 5.80
C GLU A 103 -3.21 -18.86 4.55
N TRP A 104 -4.52 -18.84 4.77
CA TRP A 104 -5.52 -18.79 3.71
C TRP A 104 -6.15 -17.42 3.62
N TYR A 105 -6.30 -16.93 2.40
CA TYR A 105 -7.00 -15.69 2.12
C TYR A 105 -8.50 -15.85 2.41
N ASN A 106 -9.05 -14.84 3.08
CA ASN A 106 -10.48 -14.68 3.25
C ASN A 106 -10.85 -13.22 2.96
N ALA A 107 -11.79 -13.00 2.05
CA ALA A 107 -12.16 -11.66 1.62
C ALA A 107 -12.67 -10.76 2.76
N PHE A 108 -13.19 -11.33 3.85
CA PHE A 108 -13.65 -10.59 5.02
C PHE A 108 -12.57 -10.42 6.10
N SER A 109 -11.90 -11.51 6.47
CA SER A 109 -11.03 -11.54 7.66
C SER A 109 -9.54 -11.41 7.34
N ASP A 110 -9.12 -11.89 6.16
CA ASP A 110 -7.71 -12.04 5.80
C ASP A 110 -7.44 -11.58 4.36
N ASN A 111 -7.89 -10.37 4.03
CA ASN A 111 -7.58 -9.67 2.78
C ASN A 111 -6.32 -8.80 2.93
N CYS A 112 -5.84 -8.20 1.85
CA CYS A 112 -4.63 -7.35 1.86
C CYS A 112 -4.73 -6.23 2.90
N THR A 113 -5.89 -5.60 3.07
CA THR A 113 -6.07 -4.47 3.99
C THR A 113 -6.18 -4.92 5.45
N THR A 114 -6.90 -6.00 5.73
CA THR A 114 -6.99 -6.56 7.10
C THR A 114 -5.65 -7.15 7.55
N SER A 115 -4.87 -7.72 6.64
CA SER A 115 -3.50 -8.17 6.93
C SER A 115 -2.59 -7.00 7.29
N ILE A 116 -2.64 -5.89 6.54
CA ILE A 116 -1.90 -4.66 6.89
C ILE A 116 -2.36 -4.13 8.26
N GLN A 117 -3.66 -4.12 8.52
CA GLN A 117 -4.17 -3.72 9.85
C GLN A 117 -3.62 -4.61 10.96
N ARG A 118 -3.49 -5.92 10.74
CA ARG A 118 -2.90 -6.87 11.71
C ARG A 118 -1.47 -6.44 12.03
N HIS A 119 -0.65 -6.16 11.04
CA HIS A 119 0.72 -5.66 11.23
C HIS A 119 0.76 -4.36 12.03
N VAL A 120 -0.08 -3.38 11.68
CA VAL A 120 -0.15 -2.11 12.43
C VAL A 120 -0.59 -2.33 13.88
N ARG A 121 -1.51 -3.26 14.13
CA ARG A 121 -1.98 -3.57 15.50
C ARG A 121 -0.95 -4.32 16.34
N HIS A 122 -0.07 -5.10 15.74
CA HIS A 122 1.06 -5.69 16.48
C HIS A 122 1.96 -4.60 17.06
N LEU A 123 2.12 -3.48 16.35
CA LEU A 123 2.94 -2.35 16.79
C LEU A 123 2.19 -1.40 17.73
N GLN A 124 0.90 -1.26 17.55
CA GLN A 124 0.02 -0.36 18.29
C GLN A 124 -1.27 -1.10 18.70
N PRO A 125 -1.23 -1.96 19.75
CA PRO A 125 -2.38 -2.75 20.16
C PRO A 125 -3.60 -1.92 20.52
N ASP A 126 -3.37 -0.74 21.15
CA ASP A 126 -4.39 0.22 21.55
C ASP A 126 -4.73 1.24 20.46
N GLY A 127 -4.12 1.08 19.29
CA GLY A 127 -4.35 1.97 18.15
C GLY A 127 -5.81 1.93 17.66
N PRO A 128 -6.24 2.97 16.94
CA PRO A 128 -7.62 3.08 16.49
C PRO A 128 -7.98 1.91 15.56
N ARG A 129 -9.15 1.31 15.80
CA ARG A 129 -9.69 0.25 14.95
C ARG A 129 -10.28 0.87 13.69
N PHE A 130 -9.94 0.31 12.55
CA PHE A 130 -10.65 0.61 11.32
C PHE A 130 -12.01 -0.11 11.34
N GLY A 131 -13.08 0.62 11.08
CA GLY A 131 -14.43 0.06 11.02
C GLY A 131 -14.71 -0.68 9.70
N TRP A 132 -15.98 -0.77 9.33
CA TRP A 132 -16.48 -1.43 8.10
C TRP A 132 -15.85 -0.89 6.80
N ARG A 133 -15.36 0.37 6.80
CA ARG A 133 -14.64 0.97 5.66
C ARG A 133 -13.40 0.18 5.23
N LEU A 134 -12.88 -0.67 6.11
CA LEU A 134 -11.78 -1.56 5.78
C LEU A 134 -12.21 -2.75 4.92
N LEU A 135 -13.47 -3.17 5.05
CA LEU A 135 -14.05 -4.23 4.21
C LEU A 135 -14.28 -3.74 2.77
N VAL A 136 -14.44 -2.42 2.63
CA VAL A 136 -14.58 -1.74 1.33
C VAL A 136 -13.31 -0.92 1.11
N ASN A 137 -12.26 -1.58 0.63
CA ASN A 137 -10.89 -1.04 0.51
C ASN A 137 -10.80 0.28 -0.29
N GLY A 138 -11.79 0.56 -1.13
CA GLY A 138 -11.83 1.78 -1.95
C GLY A 138 -11.90 3.09 -1.18
N TYR A 139 -12.23 3.06 0.12
CA TYR A 139 -12.30 4.24 0.99
C TYR A 139 -11.17 4.32 2.03
N LEU A 140 -10.15 3.48 1.91
CA LEU A 140 -9.06 3.46 2.88
C LEU A 140 -8.22 4.74 2.83
N ASP A 141 -8.02 5.31 1.66
CA ASP A 141 -7.32 6.59 1.48
C ASP A 141 -8.01 7.73 2.23
N GLN A 142 -9.34 7.83 2.12
CA GLN A 142 -10.12 8.80 2.87
C GLN A 142 -10.02 8.56 4.39
N ALA A 143 -10.08 7.31 4.83
CA ALA A 143 -9.94 6.96 6.25
C ALA A 143 -8.54 7.30 6.81
N LEU A 144 -7.48 7.18 6.01
CA LEU A 144 -6.14 7.60 6.38
C LEU A 144 -6.02 9.12 6.45
N TYR A 145 -6.65 9.84 5.52
CA TYR A 145 -6.71 11.31 5.54
C TYR A 145 -7.45 11.82 6.78
N GLU A 146 -8.65 11.32 7.08
CA GLU A 146 -9.45 11.70 8.24
C GLU A 146 -8.71 11.51 9.57
N ARG A 147 -7.70 10.62 9.59
CA ARG A 147 -6.84 10.33 10.76
C ARG A 147 -5.53 11.12 10.80
N GLY A 148 -5.29 11.98 9.83
CA GLY A 148 -4.01 12.69 9.72
C GLY A 148 -2.82 11.80 9.38
N SER A 149 -3.06 10.59 8.83
CA SER A 149 -2.00 9.68 8.41
C SER A 149 -1.40 10.04 7.05
N THR A 150 -1.98 10.99 6.35
CA THR A 150 -1.50 11.57 5.08
C THR A 150 -1.47 13.09 5.21
N ASP A 151 -1.15 13.80 4.12
CA ASP A 151 -1.10 15.27 4.10
C ASP A 151 -2.51 15.87 4.25
N THR A 152 -2.80 16.43 5.42
CA THR A 152 -4.07 17.12 5.72
C THR A 152 -4.00 18.63 5.50
N SER A 153 -2.89 19.16 5.00
CA SER A 153 -2.78 20.59 4.63
C SER A 153 -3.58 20.93 3.37
N LEU A 154 -3.95 19.92 2.59
CA LEU A 154 -4.77 20.01 1.37
C LEU A 154 -6.16 19.41 1.62
N PRO A 155 -7.23 19.92 0.97
CA PRO A 155 -8.50 19.20 0.92
C PRO A 155 -8.33 17.79 0.33
N PHE A 156 -9.10 16.82 0.84
CA PHE A 156 -8.95 15.40 0.43
C PHE A 156 -9.01 15.18 -1.09
N GLU A 157 -9.96 15.82 -1.76
CA GLU A 157 -10.10 15.69 -3.22
C GLU A 157 -8.85 16.17 -3.96
N LYS A 158 -8.22 17.25 -3.47
CA LYS A 158 -6.98 17.76 -4.06
C LYS A 158 -5.80 16.86 -3.77
N LEU A 159 -5.69 16.35 -2.54
CA LEU A 159 -4.70 15.35 -2.18
C LEU A 159 -4.84 14.11 -3.09
N ARG A 160 -6.05 13.62 -3.27
CA ARG A 160 -6.35 12.45 -4.09
C ARG A 160 -5.98 12.68 -5.57
N GLU A 161 -6.38 13.82 -6.13
CA GLU A 161 -6.02 14.21 -7.51
C GLU A 161 -4.49 14.16 -7.71
N LEU A 162 -3.73 14.83 -6.83
CA LEU A 162 -2.28 14.89 -6.91
C LEU A 162 -1.60 13.54 -6.65
N SER A 163 -2.23 12.66 -5.89
CA SER A 163 -1.71 11.34 -5.54
C SER A 163 -1.91 10.29 -6.63
N ASN A 164 -2.73 10.55 -7.68
CA ASN A 164 -2.80 9.68 -8.84
C ASN A 164 -1.47 9.69 -9.59
N ILE A 165 -0.91 8.50 -9.85
CA ILE A 165 0.42 8.35 -10.47
C ILE A 165 0.39 7.76 -11.88
N ASP A 166 -0.77 7.49 -12.45
CA ASP A 166 -0.89 6.72 -13.69
C ASP A 166 -0.12 7.34 -14.86
N ALA A 167 -0.26 8.67 -15.07
CA ALA A 167 0.45 9.38 -16.14
C ALA A 167 1.96 9.37 -15.90
N ARG A 168 2.40 9.59 -14.65
CA ARG A 168 3.81 9.60 -14.27
C ARG A 168 4.44 8.22 -14.40
N ALA A 169 3.75 7.17 -14.00
CA ALA A 169 4.21 5.81 -14.12
C ALA A 169 4.34 5.38 -15.59
N LYS A 170 3.37 5.73 -16.44
CA LYS A 170 3.45 5.49 -17.88
C LYS A 170 4.64 6.23 -18.51
N ALA A 171 4.86 7.49 -18.15
CA ALA A 171 5.98 8.28 -18.64
C ALA A 171 7.34 7.78 -18.14
N ALA A 172 7.42 7.23 -16.92
CA ALA A 172 8.63 6.62 -16.36
C ALA A 172 8.98 5.28 -17.05
N GLY A 173 7.97 4.55 -17.53
CA GLY A 173 8.17 3.26 -18.21
C GLY A 173 8.81 2.23 -17.28
N GLN A 174 9.98 1.70 -17.68
CA GLN A 174 10.80 0.75 -16.90
C GLN A 174 12.16 1.38 -16.52
N GLY A 175 12.25 2.71 -16.48
CA GLY A 175 13.47 3.44 -16.13
C GLY A 175 13.93 3.13 -14.70
N SER A 176 15.24 3.23 -14.47
CA SER A 176 15.84 3.07 -13.13
C SER A 176 15.40 4.17 -12.16
N ASP A 177 14.94 5.30 -12.69
CA ASP A 177 14.41 6.45 -11.97
C ASP A 177 12.87 6.40 -11.75
N PHE A 178 12.25 5.25 -12.03
CA PHE A 178 10.80 5.04 -11.92
C PHE A 178 10.24 5.55 -10.58
N SER A 179 10.88 5.17 -9.50
CA SER A 179 10.42 5.49 -8.13
C SER A 179 10.48 6.98 -7.81
N GLU A 180 11.44 7.71 -8.37
CA GLU A 180 11.54 9.16 -8.28
C GLU A 180 10.44 9.82 -9.09
N ARG A 181 10.31 9.42 -10.35
CA ARG A 181 9.37 10.01 -11.30
C ARG A 181 7.92 9.87 -10.90
N ILE A 182 7.52 8.73 -10.34
CA ILE A 182 6.15 8.57 -9.84
C ILE A 182 5.84 9.47 -8.63
N ARG A 183 6.87 10.04 -7.99
CA ARG A 183 6.75 10.95 -6.84
C ARG A 183 6.87 12.42 -7.16
N GLU A 184 7.12 12.78 -8.40
CA GLU A 184 7.17 14.17 -8.84
C GLU A 184 5.84 14.87 -8.55
N GLY A 185 5.89 16.00 -7.80
CA GLY A 185 4.69 16.76 -7.44
C GLY A 185 3.73 16.08 -6.46
N LEU A 186 4.11 14.92 -5.86
CA LEU A 186 3.31 14.34 -4.79
C LEU A 186 3.33 15.20 -3.53
N PRO A 187 2.19 15.41 -2.88
CA PRO A 187 2.13 16.04 -1.57
C PRO A 187 3.05 15.34 -0.56
N ASP A 188 3.77 16.15 0.23
CA ASP A 188 4.68 15.66 1.27
C ASP A 188 4.30 16.25 2.61
N PRO A 189 3.64 15.49 3.51
CA PRO A 189 3.19 15.97 4.81
C PRO A 189 4.35 16.43 5.72
N ARG A 190 5.59 16.08 5.37
CA ARG A 190 6.80 16.49 6.12
C ARG A 190 7.51 17.69 5.48
N ALA A 191 7.00 18.24 4.39
CA ALA A 191 7.66 19.36 3.72
C ALA A 191 7.66 20.64 4.57
N ALA A 192 6.60 20.86 5.36
CA ALA A 192 6.51 22.01 6.27
C ALA A 192 7.55 21.94 7.40
N SER A 193 7.63 20.80 8.10
CA SER A 193 8.59 20.62 9.20
C SER A 193 10.05 20.71 8.73
N ARG A 194 10.37 20.19 7.55
CA ARG A 194 11.74 20.32 6.99
C ARG A 194 12.14 21.75 6.65
N ARG A 195 11.18 22.65 6.36
CA ARG A 195 11.46 24.07 6.11
C ARG A 195 11.76 24.82 7.41
N GLU A 196 11.09 24.46 8.49
CA GLU A 196 11.32 25.04 9.81
C GLU A 196 12.68 24.63 10.35
N ASP A 197 13.06 23.34 10.23
CA ASP A 197 14.37 22.83 10.65
C ASP A 197 15.54 23.41 9.84
N ALA A 198 15.34 23.74 8.56
CA ALA A 198 16.35 24.34 7.70
C ALA A 198 16.56 25.85 7.93
N THR A 199 15.70 26.49 8.74
CA THR A 199 15.74 27.93 9.02
C THR A 199 16.27 28.23 10.43
N GLN A 200 16.58 27.20 11.23
CA GLN A 200 17.26 27.26 12.53
C GLN A 200 18.73 26.89 12.39
#